data_dba065975bd7109a4fe3165a42bdaae9
#
_entry.id   dba065975bd7109a4fe3165a42bdaae9
#
_cell.length_a   1.000
_cell.length_b   1.000
_cell.length_c   1.000
_cell.angle_alpha   90.00
_cell.angle_beta   90.00
_cell.angle_gamma   90.00
#
_symmetry.space_group_name_H-M   'P 1'
#
loop_
_entity.id
_entity.type
_entity.pdbx_description
1 polymer ?
#
loop_
_entity_poly.entity_id
_entity_poly.type
_entity_poly.pdbx_seq_one_letter_code
_entity_poly.pdbx_strand_id
1 'polypeptide(L)'
;MSDILHTTIIGAGLAGCEAALWLAGQGVHVTLYEQKPAHFSPAHKNAGFAELICSNSLKAERLDSASGLLKEEMRRMGSSLLPAAEAVRVAAGGALAVDRDAFSARVTALVEAQPNITVRREEAAAIDESEPVLVASGPLTEGALAAEIARLTGDSRLHFYDAVAPIVTAESLDYGKVFAASRYGRGEADYLNCPFNKAEYEAFHAALAGAERAPLHDFDQDAKAAPDPDAVGKKADAVTVYEGCMPIEIMAARGADTMRYGPLRPVGLVDPRTGHRPWANVQLRAENKERTLYNIVGFQTNLKWGEQKRVFSMIPGLEHAEFVRYGVMHRNTFLDAPRLLTGGLYLKEHPNVFFAGQITGFEGYMESAASGLLAARSLYARLTGRPYTPPPPDTMCGALMQYLTAENKHFQPMGANMGILPPLADRPRDKRLRYMAQAERAVASFQTWVDAQNDAV
;
A
#
# COMPACT_ATOMS: atom_id res chain seq x y z
N MET A 1 29.85 31.27 1.76
CA MET A 1 28.84 30.53 2.55
C MET A 1 28.11 29.68 1.54
N SER A 2 28.17 28.35 1.60
CA SER A 2 27.34 27.53 0.73
C SER A 2 25.86 27.83 1.11
N ASP A 3 25.07 28.19 0.11
CA ASP A 3 23.63 28.40 0.33
C ASP A 3 23.05 27.13 0.97
N ILE A 4 22.32 27.31 2.08
CA ILE A 4 21.67 26.20 2.78
C ILE A 4 20.57 25.66 1.86
N LEU A 5 20.71 24.42 1.40
CA LEU A 5 19.68 23.77 0.57
C LEU A 5 18.40 23.61 1.38
N HIS A 6 17.29 24.01 0.79
CA HIS A 6 15.97 23.93 1.42
C HIS A 6 14.95 23.29 0.48
N THR A 7 13.96 22.60 1.03
CA THR A 7 12.79 22.09 0.30
C THR A 7 11.58 21.97 1.21
N THR A 8 10.40 22.01 0.61
CA THR A 8 9.13 21.75 1.28
C THR A 8 8.60 20.38 0.89
N ILE A 9 8.11 19.63 1.87
CA ILE A 9 7.40 18.35 1.67
C ILE A 9 6.00 18.48 2.25
N ILE A 10 4.99 18.13 1.45
CA ILE A 10 3.57 18.20 1.84
C ILE A 10 3.03 16.79 2.06
N GLY A 11 2.74 16.45 3.32
CA GLY A 11 2.24 15.15 3.77
C GLY A 11 3.29 14.30 4.46
N ALA A 12 3.06 13.95 5.74
CA ALA A 12 3.91 13.08 6.54
C ALA A 12 3.41 11.61 6.56
N GLY A 13 2.96 11.11 5.40
CA GLY A 13 2.71 9.70 5.13
C GLY A 13 4.04 8.94 4.92
N LEU A 14 3.95 7.67 4.45
CA LEU A 14 5.12 6.83 4.20
C LEU A 14 6.11 7.48 3.22
N ALA A 15 5.62 8.01 2.11
CA ALA A 15 6.46 8.63 1.09
C ALA A 15 7.14 9.92 1.58
N GLY A 16 6.36 10.80 2.24
CA GLY A 16 6.88 12.07 2.74
C GLY A 16 7.88 11.89 3.87
N CYS A 17 7.63 10.98 4.82
CA CYS A 17 8.59 10.70 5.90
C CYS A 17 9.89 10.08 5.37
N GLU A 18 9.80 9.13 4.43
CA GLU A 18 10.99 8.53 3.83
C GLU A 18 11.83 9.58 3.09
N ALA A 19 11.16 10.43 2.29
CA ALA A 19 11.82 11.52 1.57
C ALA A 19 12.46 12.55 2.51
N ALA A 20 11.73 12.98 3.55
CA ALA A 20 12.20 13.97 4.52
C ALA A 20 13.45 13.47 5.27
N LEU A 21 13.42 12.24 5.78
CA LEU A 21 14.53 11.64 6.50
C LEU A 21 15.76 11.49 5.59
N TRP A 22 15.56 11.04 4.35
CA TRP A 22 16.66 10.89 3.41
C TRP A 22 17.30 12.24 3.04
N LEU A 23 16.49 13.25 2.67
CA LEU A 23 16.98 14.61 2.31
C LEU A 23 17.69 15.28 3.47
N ALA A 24 17.11 15.19 4.67
CA ALA A 24 17.72 15.74 5.88
C ALA A 24 19.07 15.07 6.19
N GLY A 25 19.20 13.77 5.92
CA GLY A 25 20.47 13.04 6.00
C GLY A 25 21.51 13.51 4.98
N GLN A 26 21.11 14.13 3.86
CA GLN A 26 21.99 14.78 2.88
C GLN A 26 22.30 16.25 3.23
N GLY A 27 21.86 16.73 4.41
CA GLY A 27 22.10 18.11 4.84
C GLY A 27 21.11 19.14 4.27
N VAL A 28 20.02 18.70 3.65
CA VAL A 28 18.95 19.58 3.16
C VAL A 28 18.03 19.94 4.34
N HIS A 29 17.69 21.22 4.49
CA HIS A 29 16.68 21.66 5.42
C HIS A 29 15.29 21.40 4.82
N VAL A 30 14.48 20.61 5.52
CA VAL A 30 13.15 20.17 5.08
C VAL A 30 12.08 20.83 5.93
N THR A 31 11.14 21.55 5.29
CA THR A 31 9.88 21.93 5.93
C THR A 31 8.83 20.87 5.60
N LEU A 32 8.41 20.09 6.60
CA LEU A 32 7.44 19.01 6.45
C LEU A 32 6.07 19.42 6.96
N TYR A 33 5.09 19.51 6.06
CA TYR A 33 3.69 19.81 6.40
C TYR A 33 2.90 18.53 6.66
N GLU A 34 2.12 18.53 7.75
CA GLU A 34 1.17 17.46 8.09
C GLU A 34 -0.10 18.10 8.68
N GLN A 35 -1.23 17.82 8.07
CA GLN A 35 -2.52 18.39 8.51
C GLN A 35 -3.02 17.83 9.86
N LYS A 36 -2.60 16.62 10.25
CA LYS A 36 -2.95 16.04 11.55
C LYS A 36 -2.13 16.68 12.68
N PRO A 37 -2.70 16.92 13.87
CA PRO A 37 -4.04 16.48 14.32
C PRO A 37 -5.18 17.48 14.03
N ALA A 38 -4.91 18.63 13.38
CA ALA A 38 -5.94 19.65 13.15
C ALA A 38 -7.03 19.15 12.19
N HIS A 39 -6.65 18.38 11.16
CA HIS A 39 -7.57 17.80 10.21
C HIS A 39 -7.22 16.30 9.97
N PHE A 40 -8.23 15.41 10.07
CA PHE A 40 -8.11 13.99 9.76
C PHE A 40 -8.89 13.68 8.49
N SER A 41 -8.30 12.95 7.57
CA SER A 41 -9.08 12.35 6.49
C SER A 41 -10.02 11.27 7.04
N PRO A 42 -11.05 10.86 6.32
CA PRO A 42 -12.02 9.85 6.79
C PRO A 42 -11.40 8.51 7.22
N ALA A 43 -10.20 8.19 6.72
CA ALA A 43 -9.52 6.92 7.01
C ALA A 43 -8.50 6.99 8.14
N HIS A 44 -7.93 8.16 8.41
CA HIS A 44 -6.91 8.36 9.44
C HIS A 44 -7.51 8.53 10.84
N LYS A 45 -6.84 7.96 11.85
CA LYS A 45 -7.26 8.03 13.27
C LYS A 45 -6.12 8.34 14.22
N ASN A 46 -4.86 8.14 13.79
CA ASN A 46 -3.67 8.37 14.57
C ASN A 46 -3.04 9.71 14.17
N ALA A 47 -2.73 10.56 15.16
CA ALA A 47 -2.06 11.86 14.93
C ALA A 47 -0.59 11.73 14.51
N GLY A 48 0.01 10.55 14.68
CA GLY A 48 1.38 10.24 14.27
C GLY A 48 1.57 10.20 12.76
N PHE A 49 2.83 10.09 12.33
CA PHE A 49 3.22 10.01 10.93
C PHE A 49 3.17 8.58 10.41
N ALA A 50 3.21 8.41 9.09
CA ALA A 50 3.25 7.11 8.40
C ALA A 50 2.19 6.10 8.89
N GLU A 51 0.97 6.57 9.20
CA GLU A 51 -0.13 5.72 9.63
C GLU A 51 -0.50 4.69 8.55
N LEU A 52 -0.60 3.41 8.93
CA LEU A 52 -1.04 2.33 8.05
C LEU A 52 -2.55 2.15 8.12
N ILE A 53 -3.27 2.38 7.01
CA ILE A 53 -4.73 2.44 6.99
C ILE A 53 -5.37 1.07 6.80
N CYS A 54 -5.09 0.38 5.69
CA CYS A 54 -5.84 -0.81 5.26
C CYS A 54 -5.35 -2.11 5.90
N SER A 55 -4.06 -2.21 6.20
CA SER A 55 -3.40 -3.44 6.69
C SER A 55 -2.17 -3.08 7.51
N ASN A 56 -1.75 -3.98 8.41
CA ASN A 56 -0.46 -3.88 9.08
C ASN A 56 0.66 -4.64 8.36
N SER A 57 0.39 -5.21 7.18
CA SER A 57 1.36 -6.00 6.42
C SER A 57 2.07 -5.15 5.39
N LEU A 58 3.38 -5.20 5.42
CA LEU A 58 4.28 -4.66 4.41
C LEU A 58 4.67 -5.73 3.36
N LYS A 59 3.84 -6.77 3.21
CA LYS A 59 3.99 -7.89 2.25
C LYS A 59 5.23 -8.76 2.49
N ALA A 60 5.51 -9.69 1.56
CA ALA A 60 6.59 -10.67 1.68
C ALA A 60 7.99 -10.06 1.72
N GLU A 61 8.94 -10.76 2.38
CA GLU A 61 10.34 -10.31 2.52
C GLU A 61 11.32 -11.11 1.64
N ARG A 62 10.91 -12.27 1.13
CA ARG A 62 11.81 -13.11 0.34
C ARG A 62 12.20 -12.40 -0.96
N LEU A 63 13.46 -12.51 -1.34
CA LEU A 63 14.03 -11.87 -2.52
C LEU A 63 13.37 -12.35 -3.83
N ASP A 64 12.92 -13.61 -3.89
CA ASP A 64 12.17 -14.19 -5.02
C ASP A 64 10.70 -13.75 -5.08
N SER A 65 10.34 -12.72 -4.32
CA SER A 65 9.03 -12.04 -4.37
C SER A 65 9.20 -10.57 -4.72
N ALA A 66 8.26 -10.01 -5.45
CA ALA A 66 8.32 -8.62 -5.91
C ALA A 66 8.48 -7.61 -4.77
N SER A 67 7.70 -7.78 -3.68
CA SER A 67 7.80 -6.89 -2.53
C SER A 67 9.06 -7.11 -1.68
N GLY A 68 9.65 -8.31 -1.70
CA GLY A 68 10.95 -8.57 -1.08
C GLY A 68 12.08 -7.94 -1.86
N LEU A 69 12.05 -8.05 -3.19
CA LEU A 69 12.99 -7.36 -4.09
C LEU A 69 12.91 -5.84 -3.92
N LEU A 70 11.70 -5.27 -3.90
CA LEU A 70 11.52 -3.83 -3.68
C LEU A 70 12.14 -3.38 -2.35
N LYS A 71 11.92 -4.13 -1.26
CA LYS A 71 12.52 -3.81 0.05
C LYS A 71 14.05 -3.89 0.02
N GLU A 72 14.61 -4.84 -0.71
CA GLU A 72 16.07 -4.92 -0.88
C GLU A 72 16.61 -3.69 -1.62
N GLU A 73 15.93 -3.24 -2.67
CA GLU A 73 16.30 -2.02 -3.38
C GLU A 73 16.16 -0.78 -2.47
N MET A 74 15.11 -0.71 -1.64
CA MET A 74 14.93 0.37 -0.66
C MET A 74 16.06 0.37 0.40
N ARG A 75 16.50 -0.80 0.90
CA ARG A 75 17.66 -0.88 1.81
C ARG A 75 18.90 -0.30 1.18
N ARG A 76 19.18 -0.61 -0.08
CA ARG A 76 20.32 -0.06 -0.83
C ARG A 76 20.24 1.44 -1.05
N MET A 77 19.04 2.00 -1.15
CA MET A 77 18.83 3.45 -1.18
C MET A 77 18.97 4.13 0.19
N GLY A 78 19.08 3.38 1.28
CA GLY A 78 19.16 3.93 2.63
C GLY A 78 17.81 4.25 3.25
N SER A 79 16.79 3.40 3.05
CA SER A 79 15.47 3.55 3.67
C SER A 79 15.57 3.65 5.19
N SER A 80 14.89 4.63 5.77
CA SER A 80 14.75 4.81 7.22
C SER A 80 13.51 4.07 7.76
N LEU A 81 12.47 3.90 6.94
CA LEU A 81 11.23 3.26 7.36
C LEU A 81 11.34 1.74 7.47
N LEU A 82 12.20 1.09 6.68
CA LEU A 82 12.38 -0.36 6.79
C LEU A 82 12.96 -0.80 8.14
N PRO A 83 14.08 -0.23 8.65
CA PRO A 83 14.55 -0.53 9.99
C PRO A 83 13.53 -0.17 11.09
N ALA A 84 12.76 0.92 10.90
CA ALA A 84 11.70 1.28 11.81
C ALA A 84 10.60 0.21 11.88
N ALA A 85 10.21 -0.35 10.73
CA ALA A 85 9.24 -1.43 10.62
C ALA A 85 9.76 -2.74 11.22
N GLU A 86 11.00 -3.11 10.94
CA GLU A 86 11.66 -4.31 11.47
C GLU A 86 11.72 -4.31 13.00
N ALA A 87 11.93 -3.14 13.62
CA ALA A 87 12.00 -2.99 15.08
C ALA A 87 10.66 -3.23 15.79
N VAL A 88 9.54 -3.08 15.10
CA VAL A 88 8.18 -3.23 15.64
C VAL A 88 7.41 -4.36 14.97
N ARG A 89 8.14 -5.33 14.46
CA ARG A 89 7.60 -6.52 13.78
C ARG A 89 6.63 -7.28 14.65
N VAL A 90 5.55 -7.78 14.04
CA VAL A 90 4.66 -8.79 14.60
C VAL A 90 4.72 -10.06 13.74
N ALA A 91 4.41 -11.20 14.33
CA ALA A 91 4.46 -12.50 13.65
C ALA A 91 3.46 -12.56 12.48
N ALA A 92 3.96 -12.87 11.28
CA ALA A 92 3.15 -12.95 10.05
C ALA A 92 3.76 -13.91 8.99
N GLY A 93 4.37 -15.01 9.40
CA GLY A 93 5.00 -15.98 8.51
C GLY A 93 6.14 -15.36 7.70
N GLY A 94 6.07 -15.45 6.37
CA GLY A 94 7.08 -14.89 5.46
C GLY A 94 6.84 -13.44 5.06
N ALA A 95 5.96 -12.71 5.75
CA ALA A 95 5.70 -11.30 5.52
C ALA A 95 6.27 -10.42 6.64
N LEU A 96 6.64 -9.19 6.31
CA LEU A 96 6.87 -8.15 7.30
C LEU A 96 5.52 -7.55 7.67
N ALA A 97 5.03 -7.83 8.88
CA ALA A 97 3.91 -7.13 9.47
C ALA A 97 4.38 -6.39 10.72
N VAL A 98 3.71 -5.31 11.07
CA VAL A 98 4.11 -4.43 12.15
C VAL A 98 2.95 -4.16 13.12
N ASP A 99 3.29 -3.85 14.36
CA ASP A 99 2.39 -3.14 15.24
C ASP A 99 2.18 -1.73 14.69
N ARG A 100 0.95 -1.37 14.33
CA ARG A 100 0.66 -0.12 13.60
C ARG A 100 0.98 1.12 14.41
N ASP A 101 0.58 1.11 15.68
CA ASP A 101 0.73 2.28 16.55
C ASP A 101 2.21 2.46 16.93
N ALA A 102 2.90 1.37 17.23
CA ALA A 102 4.33 1.38 17.49
C ALA A 102 5.14 1.82 16.26
N PHE A 103 4.73 1.42 15.04
CA PHE A 103 5.37 1.85 13.81
C PHE A 103 5.20 3.36 13.59
N SER A 104 3.97 3.86 13.67
CA SER A 104 3.68 5.29 13.53
C SER A 104 4.42 6.13 14.58
N ALA A 105 4.40 5.70 15.84
CA ALA A 105 5.12 6.38 16.92
C ALA A 105 6.64 6.42 16.66
N ARG A 106 7.21 5.31 16.20
CA ARG A 106 8.65 5.24 15.89
C ARG A 106 9.03 6.12 14.73
N VAL A 107 8.27 6.14 13.64
CA VAL A 107 8.53 7.02 12.49
C VAL A 107 8.38 8.49 12.90
N THR A 108 7.36 8.82 13.68
CA THR A 108 7.16 10.17 14.23
C THR A 108 8.39 10.63 15.02
N ALA A 109 8.88 9.79 15.94
CA ALA A 109 10.05 10.10 16.74
C ALA A 109 11.32 10.28 15.88
N LEU A 110 11.52 9.47 14.83
CA LEU A 110 12.65 9.63 13.92
C LEU A 110 12.62 10.96 13.18
N VAL A 111 11.46 11.37 12.68
CA VAL A 111 11.29 12.65 11.97
C VAL A 111 11.48 13.83 12.91
N GLU A 112 10.86 13.81 14.10
CA GLU A 112 10.94 14.91 15.07
C GLU A 112 12.32 15.05 15.71
N ALA A 113 13.10 13.97 15.77
CA ALA A 113 14.49 14.00 16.25
C ALA A 113 15.50 14.52 15.22
N GLN A 114 15.11 14.63 13.95
CA GLN A 114 16.04 15.04 12.89
C GLN A 114 16.19 16.58 12.87
N PRO A 115 17.41 17.14 13.15
CA PRO A 115 17.58 18.59 13.31
C PRO A 115 17.35 19.38 12.02
N ASN A 116 17.49 18.75 10.85
CA ASN A 116 17.25 19.37 9.56
C ASN A 116 15.79 19.25 9.09
N ILE A 117 14.87 18.75 9.94
CA ILE A 117 13.44 18.72 9.62
C ILE A 117 12.67 19.66 10.52
N THR A 118 11.96 20.61 9.93
CA THR A 118 11.01 21.47 10.63
C THR A 118 9.59 20.98 10.32
N VAL A 119 8.92 20.43 11.33
CA VAL A 119 7.54 19.96 11.18
C VAL A 119 6.55 21.12 11.36
N ARG A 120 5.61 21.25 10.41
CA ARG A 120 4.46 22.15 10.45
C ARG A 120 3.17 21.31 10.55
N ARG A 121 2.55 21.33 11.72
CA ARG A 121 1.27 20.63 11.98
C ARG A 121 0.10 21.48 11.50
N GLU A 122 0.02 21.72 10.19
CA GLU A 122 -0.99 22.56 9.54
C GLU A 122 -1.24 22.08 8.10
N GLU A 123 -2.38 22.45 7.54
CA GLU A 123 -2.72 22.15 6.14
C GLU A 123 -1.92 23.05 5.21
N ALA A 124 -1.28 22.46 4.20
CA ALA A 124 -0.69 23.22 3.10
C ALA A 124 -1.77 23.48 2.03
N ALA A 125 -2.20 24.73 1.92
CA ALA A 125 -3.26 25.13 0.99
C ALA A 125 -2.74 25.47 -0.41
N ALA A 126 -1.45 25.75 -0.57
CA ALA A 126 -0.82 26.15 -1.82
C ALA A 126 0.52 25.44 -2.02
N ILE A 127 0.95 25.35 -3.27
CA ILE A 127 2.23 24.80 -3.69
C ILE A 127 3.10 25.95 -4.19
N ASP A 128 4.18 26.28 -3.49
CA ASP A 128 5.14 27.28 -3.92
C ASP A 128 6.09 26.66 -4.93
N GLU A 129 5.98 27.09 -6.18
CA GLU A 129 6.80 26.61 -7.30
C GLU A 129 8.15 27.36 -7.44
N SER A 130 8.42 28.35 -6.60
CA SER A 130 9.66 29.12 -6.64
C SER A 130 10.88 28.27 -6.25
N GLU A 131 10.65 27.23 -5.42
CA GLU A 131 11.67 26.24 -5.00
C GLU A 131 11.16 24.81 -5.25
N PRO A 132 12.05 23.80 -5.32
CA PRO A 132 11.63 22.42 -5.41
C PRO A 132 10.77 22.00 -4.23
N VAL A 133 9.57 21.47 -4.49
CA VAL A 133 8.58 21.03 -3.52
C VAL A 133 8.12 19.60 -3.83
N LEU A 134 7.98 18.76 -2.81
CA LEU A 134 7.48 17.40 -2.94
C LEU A 134 6.08 17.26 -2.35
N VAL A 135 5.11 16.89 -3.17
CA VAL A 135 3.73 16.58 -2.77
C VAL A 135 3.62 15.08 -2.52
N ALA A 136 3.46 14.68 -1.26
CA ALA A 136 3.31 13.31 -0.78
C ALA A 136 2.04 13.14 0.09
N SER A 137 0.99 13.88 -0.25
CA SER A 137 -0.26 14.00 0.50
C SER A 137 -1.15 12.75 0.47
N GLY A 138 -0.81 11.78 -0.39
CA GLY A 138 -1.49 10.49 -0.47
C GLY A 138 -2.80 10.51 -1.26
N PRO A 139 -3.53 9.39 -1.28
CA PRO A 139 -4.68 9.20 -2.18
C PRO A 139 -5.97 9.85 -1.67
N LEU A 140 -5.99 10.30 -0.41
CA LEU A 140 -7.15 10.94 0.24
C LEU A 140 -6.99 12.47 0.29
N THR A 141 -6.23 13.03 -0.64
CA THR A 141 -6.03 14.48 -0.75
C THR A 141 -7.34 15.17 -1.14
N GLU A 142 -7.76 16.16 -0.36
CA GLU A 142 -9.00 16.91 -0.53
C GLU A 142 -8.78 18.42 -0.24
N GLY A 143 -9.84 19.20 -0.27
CA GLY A 143 -9.80 20.63 0.11
C GLY A 143 -8.95 21.49 -0.82
N ALA A 144 -8.28 22.49 -0.23
CA ALA A 144 -7.51 23.50 -0.97
C ALA A 144 -6.32 22.89 -1.74
N LEU A 145 -5.61 21.93 -1.13
CA LEU A 145 -4.49 21.25 -1.77
C LEU A 145 -4.93 20.46 -3.01
N ALA A 146 -6.09 19.79 -2.94
CA ALA A 146 -6.63 19.06 -4.09
C ALA A 146 -6.99 20.02 -5.23
N ALA A 147 -7.54 21.19 -4.92
CA ALA A 147 -7.84 22.24 -5.91
C ALA A 147 -6.55 22.79 -6.56
N GLU A 148 -5.52 23.00 -5.75
CA GLU A 148 -4.22 23.47 -6.25
C GLU A 148 -3.53 22.43 -7.15
N ILE A 149 -3.56 21.14 -6.79
CA ILE A 149 -3.08 20.06 -7.65
C ILE A 149 -3.87 20.02 -8.96
N ALA A 150 -5.20 20.19 -8.92
CA ALA A 150 -6.03 20.26 -10.12
C ALA A 150 -5.65 21.45 -11.04
N ARG A 151 -5.35 22.59 -10.45
CA ARG A 151 -4.87 23.79 -11.20
C ARG A 151 -3.57 23.48 -11.95
N LEU A 152 -2.59 22.87 -11.28
CA LEU A 152 -1.29 22.54 -11.86
C LEU A 152 -1.36 21.41 -12.91
N THR A 153 -2.28 20.48 -12.76
CA THR A 153 -2.38 19.29 -13.61
C THR A 153 -3.46 19.38 -14.69
N GLY A 154 -4.23 20.47 -14.72
CA GLY A 154 -5.35 20.61 -15.63
C GLY A 154 -6.51 19.67 -15.33
N ASP A 155 -6.77 19.39 -14.05
CA ASP A 155 -7.83 18.49 -13.54
C ASP A 155 -7.83 17.07 -14.08
N SER A 156 -6.67 16.53 -14.39
CA SER A 156 -6.49 15.17 -14.93
C SER A 156 -6.33 14.09 -13.84
N ARG A 157 -7.08 14.21 -12.74
CA ARG A 157 -7.09 13.22 -11.66
C ARG A 157 -7.97 12.04 -12.03
N LEU A 158 -7.46 10.84 -11.75
CA LEU A 158 -8.19 9.60 -11.86
C LEU A 158 -8.58 9.09 -10.46
N HIS A 159 -9.61 8.27 -10.39
CA HIS A 159 -10.12 7.76 -9.12
C HIS A 159 -10.33 6.26 -9.17
N PHE A 160 -10.07 5.58 -8.07
CA PHE A 160 -10.47 4.20 -7.82
C PHE A 160 -10.93 4.03 -6.39
N TYR A 161 -11.65 2.92 -6.13
CA TYR A 161 -12.11 2.62 -4.78
C TYR A 161 -11.25 1.55 -4.14
N ASP A 162 -10.84 1.79 -2.90
CA ASP A 162 -10.14 0.87 -2.03
C ASP A 162 -10.98 0.56 -0.78
N ALA A 163 -10.90 -0.65 -0.29
CA ALA A 163 -11.66 -1.08 0.86
C ALA A 163 -10.74 -1.58 1.98
N VAL A 164 -11.16 -1.32 3.22
CA VAL A 164 -10.43 -1.72 4.43
C VAL A 164 -11.06 -2.96 5.03
N ALA A 165 -10.24 -3.88 5.56
CA ALA A 165 -10.68 -5.08 6.26
C ALA A 165 -11.00 -4.77 7.74
N PRO A 166 -12.00 -5.48 8.34
CA PRO A 166 -12.35 -5.31 9.74
C PRO A 166 -11.31 -5.91 10.70
N ILE A 167 -11.33 -5.39 11.94
CA ILE A 167 -10.49 -5.84 13.05
C ILE A 167 -11.39 -6.27 14.20
N VAL A 168 -11.08 -7.41 14.82
CA VAL A 168 -11.81 -7.99 15.96
C VAL A 168 -10.90 -8.14 17.18
N THR A 169 -11.50 -8.19 18.39
CA THR A 169 -10.78 -8.46 19.63
C THR A 169 -10.45 -9.94 19.76
N ALA A 170 -9.29 -10.25 20.33
CA ALA A 170 -8.85 -11.63 20.58
C ALA A 170 -9.75 -12.36 21.58
N GLU A 171 -10.21 -11.66 22.62
CA GLU A 171 -11.05 -12.22 23.69
C GLU A 171 -12.42 -12.64 23.22
N SER A 172 -12.91 -12.09 22.09
CA SER A 172 -14.21 -12.44 21.50
C SER A 172 -14.16 -13.66 20.56
N LEU A 173 -12.98 -14.26 20.35
CA LEU A 173 -12.80 -15.41 19.46
C LEU A 173 -13.09 -16.72 20.20
N ASP A 174 -13.78 -17.64 19.52
CA ASP A 174 -13.95 -19.03 20.01
C ASP A 174 -12.72 -19.88 19.63
N TYR A 175 -11.76 -19.95 20.55
CA TYR A 175 -10.54 -20.74 20.36
C TYR A 175 -10.76 -22.27 20.25
N GLY A 176 -11.95 -22.78 20.57
CA GLY A 176 -12.35 -24.15 20.33
C GLY A 176 -12.59 -24.48 18.86
N LYS A 177 -12.83 -23.44 18.03
CA LYS A 177 -13.14 -23.58 16.60
C LYS A 177 -12.01 -23.14 15.68
N VAL A 178 -11.05 -22.38 16.19
CA VAL A 178 -9.90 -21.92 15.41
C VAL A 178 -8.65 -22.71 15.77
N PHE A 179 -7.64 -22.66 14.90
CA PHE A 179 -6.33 -23.25 15.17
C PHE A 179 -5.19 -22.36 14.69
N ALA A 180 -4.08 -22.39 15.39
CA ALA A 180 -2.89 -21.63 15.05
C ALA A 180 -2.02 -22.42 14.06
N ALA A 181 -1.75 -21.87 12.88
CA ALA A 181 -0.84 -22.46 11.88
C ALA A 181 -0.45 -21.45 10.81
N SER A 182 0.73 -21.66 10.24
CA SER A 182 1.17 -21.00 9.00
C SER A 182 1.13 -21.96 7.82
N ARG A 183 0.81 -21.44 6.63
CA ARG A 183 0.69 -22.28 5.42
C ARG A 183 2.01 -22.96 5.09
N TYR A 184 1.94 -24.24 4.79
CA TYR A 184 3.10 -25.07 4.43
C TYR A 184 4.15 -25.16 5.54
N GLY A 185 3.78 -24.93 6.82
CA GLY A 185 4.71 -24.94 7.95
C GLY A 185 5.82 -23.87 7.85
N ARG A 186 5.57 -22.76 7.15
CA ARG A 186 6.54 -21.67 6.99
C ARG A 186 6.43 -20.71 8.16
N GLY A 187 7.52 -20.52 8.91
CA GLY A 187 7.55 -19.74 10.14
C GLY A 187 6.90 -20.48 11.31
N GLU A 188 6.56 -19.75 12.36
CA GLU A 188 5.80 -20.25 13.49
C GLU A 188 4.30 -20.28 13.18
N ALA A 189 3.45 -20.65 14.15
CA ALA A 189 1.99 -20.67 14.02
C ALA A 189 1.42 -19.23 14.11
N ASP A 190 1.74 -18.39 13.14
CA ASP A 190 1.56 -16.93 13.21
C ASP A 190 0.13 -16.45 12.90
N TYR A 191 -0.68 -17.32 12.29
CA TYR A 191 -2.06 -17.02 11.95
C TYR A 191 -3.01 -17.90 12.75
N LEU A 192 -4.12 -17.30 13.21
CA LEU A 192 -5.30 -18.08 13.59
C LEU A 192 -6.09 -18.40 12.33
N ASN A 193 -6.53 -19.64 12.21
CA ASN A 193 -7.24 -20.16 11.06
C ASN A 193 -8.66 -20.55 11.46
N CYS A 194 -9.65 -20.05 10.73
CA CYS A 194 -11.06 -20.30 10.91
C CYS A 194 -11.54 -21.24 9.78
N PRO A 195 -11.57 -22.54 9.98
CA PRO A 195 -11.86 -23.51 8.94
C PRO A 195 -13.37 -23.67 8.73
N PHE A 196 -13.79 -23.64 7.49
CA PHE A 196 -15.13 -23.99 7.06
C PHE A 196 -15.22 -25.44 6.60
N ASN A 197 -16.31 -26.13 6.92
CA ASN A 197 -16.78 -27.24 6.13
C ASN A 197 -17.56 -26.74 4.89
N LYS A 198 -18.00 -27.67 4.03
CA LYS A 198 -18.67 -27.30 2.78
C LYS A 198 -19.99 -26.57 3.02
N ALA A 199 -20.83 -27.11 3.90
CA ALA A 199 -22.18 -26.54 4.17
C ALA A 199 -22.08 -25.16 4.83
N GLU A 200 -21.19 -24.97 5.80
CA GLU A 200 -20.91 -23.68 6.42
C GLU A 200 -20.45 -22.64 5.39
N TYR A 201 -19.54 -23.04 4.49
CA TYR A 201 -19.05 -22.16 3.43
C TYR A 201 -20.13 -21.75 2.45
N GLU A 202 -20.97 -22.70 2.00
CA GLU A 202 -22.07 -22.42 1.07
C GLU A 202 -23.10 -21.46 1.69
N ALA A 203 -23.42 -21.64 2.96
CA ALA A 203 -24.30 -20.72 3.70
C ALA A 203 -23.67 -19.32 3.85
N PHE A 204 -22.40 -19.27 4.23
CA PHE A 204 -21.64 -18.02 4.33
C PHE A 204 -21.56 -17.29 2.98
N HIS A 205 -21.22 -18.00 1.90
CA HIS A 205 -21.15 -17.44 0.56
C HIS A 205 -22.50 -16.85 0.12
N ALA A 206 -23.59 -17.57 0.31
CA ALA A 206 -24.93 -17.08 -0.03
C ALA A 206 -25.31 -15.81 0.77
N ALA A 207 -25.00 -15.80 2.07
CA ALA A 207 -25.26 -14.64 2.92
C ALA A 207 -24.41 -13.42 2.51
N LEU A 208 -23.16 -13.64 2.14
CA LEU A 208 -22.23 -12.59 1.70
C LEU A 208 -22.61 -12.00 0.34
N ALA A 209 -22.96 -12.85 -0.63
CA ALA A 209 -23.36 -12.43 -1.96
C ALA A 209 -24.69 -11.64 -1.97
N GLY A 210 -25.59 -11.93 -1.01
CA GLY A 210 -26.86 -11.24 -0.84
C GLY A 210 -26.85 -10.07 0.16
N ALA A 211 -25.69 -9.75 0.77
CA ALA A 211 -25.60 -8.74 1.81
C ALA A 211 -25.73 -7.31 1.27
N GLU A 212 -26.33 -6.43 2.07
CA GLU A 212 -26.51 -5.02 1.70
C GLU A 212 -25.17 -4.26 1.78
N ARG A 213 -24.89 -3.49 0.73
CA ARG A 213 -23.73 -2.62 0.64
C ARG A 213 -24.03 -1.22 1.18
N ALA A 214 -23.04 -0.55 1.72
CA ALA A 214 -23.16 0.85 2.06
C ALA A 214 -23.33 1.68 0.77
N PRO A 215 -24.18 2.73 0.79
CA PRO A 215 -24.28 3.64 -0.33
C PRO A 215 -22.93 4.33 -0.54
N LEU A 216 -22.52 4.51 -1.78
CA LEU A 216 -21.45 5.41 -2.13
C LEU A 216 -21.94 6.84 -1.92
N HIS A 217 -21.11 7.72 -1.40
CA HIS A 217 -21.49 9.12 -1.17
C HIS A 217 -21.79 9.84 -2.49
N ASP A 218 -22.69 10.85 -2.48
CA ASP A 218 -23.13 11.59 -3.67
C ASP A 218 -21.98 12.26 -4.46
N PHE A 219 -20.85 12.55 -3.82
CA PHE A 219 -19.61 13.00 -4.47
C PHE A 219 -19.04 11.98 -5.48
N ASP A 220 -19.46 10.73 -5.39
CA ASP A 220 -18.98 9.63 -6.22
C ASP A 220 -19.76 9.48 -7.53
N GLN A 221 -20.91 10.17 -7.65
CA GLN A 221 -21.75 10.13 -8.86
C GLN A 221 -21.18 10.97 -10.02
N ASP A 222 -20.35 11.97 -9.71
CA ASP A 222 -19.69 12.84 -10.70
C ASP A 222 -18.36 12.26 -11.24
N ALA A 223 -17.88 11.14 -10.68
CA ALA A 223 -16.66 10.50 -11.16
C ALA A 223 -16.93 9.86 -12.53
N LYS A 224 -16.45 10.49 -13.60
CA LYS A 224 -16.25 9.80 -14.88
C LYS A 224 -15.26 8.67 -14.65
N ALA A 225 -15.79 7.48 -14.36
CA ALA A 225 -14.97 6.27 -14.33
C ALA A 225 -14.23 6.19 -15.69
N ALA A 226 -12.93 5.89 -15.65
CA ALA A 226 -12.22 5.56 -16.88
C ALA A 226 -13.00 4.42 -17.54
N PRO A 227 -13.42 4.53 -18.81
CA PRO A 227 -14.27 3.55 -19.46
C PRO A 227 -13.52 2.20 -19.50
N ASP A 228 -14.12 1.17 -18.91
CA ASP A 228 -13.69 -0.22 -19.08
C ASP A 228 -14.04 -0.63 -20.53
N PRO A 229 -13.07 -0.86 -21.43
CA PRO A 229 -13.33 -1.20 -22.83
C PRO A 229 -14.00 -2.57 -23.00
N ASP A 230 -13.98 -3.43 -21.96
CA ASP A 230 -14.63 -4.76 -22.00
C ASP A 230 -16.04 -4.77 -21.35
N ALA A 231 -16.56 -3.60 -20.97
CA ALA A 231 -17.87 -3.46 -20.33
C ALA A 231 -19.07 -3.51 -21.30
N VAL A 232 -18.94 -4.14 -22.45
CA VAL A 232 -20.06 -4.32 -23.40
C VAL A 232 -21.10 -5.25 -22.77
N GLY A 233 -22.18 -4.63 -22.23
CA GLY A 233 -23.34 -5.36 -21.71
C GLY A 233 -23.53 -5.42 -20.20
N LYS A 234 -22.72 -4.72 -19.38
CA LYS A 234 -22.90 -4.61 -17.92
C LYS A 234 -23.62 -3.31 -17.53
N LYS A 235 -24.61 -3.46 -16.60
CA LYS A 235 -25.43 -2.34 -16.10
C LYS A 235 -24.57 -1.20 -15.54
N ALA A 236 -25.10 0.03 -15.63
CA ALA A 236 -24.49 1.31 -15.30
C ALA A 236 -24.03 1.54 -13.81
N ASP A 237 -24.00 0.49 -12.98
CA ASP A 237 -23.69 0.56 -11.54
C ASP A 237 -22.32 -0.08 -11.17
N ALA A 238 -21.43 -0.28 -12.13
CA ALA A 238 -20.13 -0.93 -11.86
C ALA A 238 -19.12 0.10 -11.35
N VAL A 239 -18.95 0.19 -10.04
CA VAL A 239 -17.84 0.89 -9.40
C VAL A 239 -16.52 0.26 -9.84
N THR A 240 -15.59 1.07 -10.36
CA THR A 240 -14.24 0.61 -10.68
C THR A 240 -13.48 0.39 -9.37
N VAL A 241 -13.24 -0.86 -9.00
CA VAL A 241 -12.45 -1.25 -7.83
C VAL A 241 -11.08 -1.76 -8.29
N TYR A 242 -10.06 -1.45 -7.50
CA TYR A 242 -8.72 -2.00 -7.72
C TYR A 242 -8.71 -3.51 -7.44
N GLU A 243 -8.26 -4.31 -8.42
CA GLU A 243 -8.27 -5.79 -8.32
C GLU A 243 -7.47 -6.32 -7.11
N GLY A 244 -6.41 -5.63 -6.69
CA GLY A 244 -5.58 -6.01 -5.54
C GLY A 244 -6.25 -5.83 -4.18
N CYS A 245 -7.29 -4.97 -4.09
CA CYS A 245 -8.05 -4.66 -2.86
C CYS A 245 -9.56 -4.88 -3.07
N MET A 246 -9.93 -5.83 -3.92
CA MET A 246 -11.31 -6.12 -4.26
C MET A 246 -12.14 -6.50 -3.03
N PRO A 247 -13.29 -5.84 -2.79
CA PRO A 247 -14.20 -6.21 -1.71
C PRO A 247 -14.65 -7.66 -1.77
N ILE A 248 -14.71 -8.31 -0.60
CA ILE A 248 -14.98 -9.74 -0.49
C ILE A 248 -16.37 -10.12 -1.04
N GLU A 249 -17.37 -9.25 -0.90
CA GLU A 249 -18.70 -9.42 -1.46
C GLU A 249 -18.73 -9.33 -2.99
N ILE A 250 -17.81 -8.58 -3.60
CA ILE A 250 -17.64 -8.53 -5.07
C ILE A 250 -16.99 -9.82 -5.55
N MET A 251 -15.99 -10.35 -4.82
CA MET A 251 -15.42 -11.67 -5.12
C MET A 251 -16.48 -12.77 -5.02
N ALA A 252 -17.33 -12.74 -3.98
CA ALA A 252 -18.43 -13.70 -3.82
C ALA A 252 -19.40 -13.66 -5.01
N ALA A 253 -19.75 -12.47 -5.50
CA ALA A 253 -20.64 -12.30 -6.66
C ALA A 253 -20.05 -12.81 -7.99
N ARG A 254 -18.73 -12.97 -8.09
CA ARG A 254 -18.05 -13.55 -9.27
C ARG A 254 -18.18 -15.08 -9.36
N GLY A 255 -18.56 -15.74 -8.25
CA GLY A 255 -18.79 -17.18 -8.23
C GLY A 255 -18.38 -17.85 -6.92
N ALA A 256 -19.03 -18.99 -6.62
CA ALA A 256 -18.88 -19.69 -5.35
C ALA A 256 -17.44 -20.14 -5.03
N ASP A 257 -16.62 -20.41 -6.02
CA ASP A 257 -15.24 -20.86 -5.82
C ASP A 257 -14.20 -19.71 -5.83
N THR A 258 -14.58 -18.49 -6.23
CA THR A 258 -13.64 -17.37 -6.38
C THR A 258 -12.85 -17.11 -5.10
N MET A 259 -13.51 -17.06 -3.95
CA MET A 259 -12.86 -16.83 -2.65
C MET A 259 -11.98 -18.02 -2.23
N ARG A 260 -12.35 -19.26 -2.57
CA ARG A 260 -11.58 -20.48 -2.26
C ARG A 260 -10.26 -20.59 -3.05
N TYR A 261 -10.17 -19.95 -4.20
CA TYR A 261 -8.91 -19.78 -4.95
C TYR A 261 -8.18 -18.50 -4.58
N GLY A 262 -8.82 -17.59 -3.85
CA GLY A 262 -8.33 -16.31 -3.36
C GLY A 262 -8.06 -16.29 -1.84
N PRO A 263 -8.67 -15.35 -1.09
CA PRO A 263 -8.36 -15.11 0.32
C PRO A 263 -8.73 -16.30 1.24
N LEU A 264 -9.75 -17.08 0.91
CA LEU A 264 -10.19 -18.23 1.72
C LEU A 264 -9.56 -19.56 1.26
N ARG A 265 -8.46 -19.51 0.55
CA ARG A 265 -7.79 -20.70 0.03
C ARG A 265 -7.35 -21.66 1.18
N PRO A 266 -7.75 -22.94 1.16
CA PRO A 266 -7.41 -23.88 2.24
C PRO A 266 -6.06 -24.61 2.04
N VAL A 267 -5.44 -24.47 0.88
CA VAL A 267 -4.23 -25.21 0.50
C VAL A 267 -3.04 -24.86 1.41
N GLY A 268 -2.32 -25.87 1.86
CA GLY A 268 -1.17 -25.71 2.77
C GLY A 268 -1.55 -25.67 4.25
N LEU A 269 -2.84 -25.89 4.59
CA LEU A 269 -3.34 -25.99 5.96
C LEU A 269 -3.95 -27.36 6.21
N VAL A 270 -3.77 -27.87 7.44
CA VAL A 270 -4.43 -29.06 7.98
C VAL A 270 -5.01 -28.67 9.33
N ASP A 271 -6.30 -28.87 9.51
CA ASP A 271 -6.97 -28.66 10.80
C ASP A 271 -6.57 -29.78 11.76
N PRO A 272 -5.87 -29.49 12.87
CA PRO A 272 -5.39 -30.51 13.80
C PRO A 272 -6.53 -31.28 14.50
N ARG A 273 -7.74 -30.73 14.53
CA ARG A 273 -8.90 -31.38 15.15
C ARG A 273 -9.51 -32.48 14.27
N THR A 274 -9.39 -32.31 12.96
CA THR A 274 -9.95 -33.29 11.99
C THR A 274 -8.88 -34.12 11.28
N GLY A 275 -7.64 -33.64 11.28
CA GLY A 275 -6.53 -34.22 10.49
C GLY A 275 -6.66 -33.96 8.99
N HIS A 276 -7.63 -33.15 8.56
CA HIS A 276 -7.93 -32.91 7.16
C HIS A 276 -7.79 -31.43 6.77
N ARG A 277 -7.63 -31.21 5.47
CA ARG A 277 -7.68 -29.86 4.89
C ARG A 277 -9.10 -29.32 4.93
N PRO A 278 -9.34 -28.07 5.45
CA PRO A 278 -10.65 -27.44 5.41
C PRO A 278 -11.22 -27.30 3.99
N TRP A 279 -12.52 -27.13 3.86
CA TRP A 279 -13.15 -26.79 2.58
C TRP A 279 -12.77 -25.38 2.12
N ALA A 280 -12.82 -24.41 3.03
CA ALA A 280 -12.30 -23.07 2.90
C ALA A 280 -11.71 -22.63 4.25
N ASN A 281 -10.91 -21.57 4.28
CA ASN A 281 -10.29 -21.12 5.52
C ASN A 281 -10.09 -19.62 5.53
N VAL A 282 -10.59 -18.94 6.57
CA VAL A 282 -10.27 -17.54 6.86
C VAL A 282 -9.03 -17.49 7.75
N GLN A 283 -8.14 -16.55 7.48
CA GLN A 283 -6.96 -16.31 8.31
C GLN A 283 -7.12 -15.00 9.09
N LEU A 284 -6.79 -15.04 10.37
CA LEU A 284 -6.70 -13.88 11.22
C LEU A 284 -5.22 -13.60 11.50
N ARG A 285 -4.80 -12.35 11.33
CA ARG A 285 -3.42 -11.90 11.60
C ARG A 285 -3.44 -10.93 12.75
N ALA A 286 -2.50 -11.12 13.70
CA ALA A 286 -2.34 -10.20 14.81
C ALA A 286 -2.02 -8.77 14.32
N GLU A 287 -2.65 -7.77 14.91
CA GLU A 287 -2.41 -6.35 14.64
C GLU A 287 -1.32 -5.76 15.55
N ASN A 288 -1.09 -6.37 16.70
CA ASN A 288 -0.11 -5.94 17.71
C ASN A 288 0.68 -7.14 18.27
N LYS A 289 1.76 -6.85 18.99
CA LYS A 289 2.64 -7.88 19.60
C LYS A 289 1.94 -8.68 20.67
N GLU A 290 1.06 -8.06 21.44
CA GLU A 290 0.28 -8.66 22.52
C GLU A 290 -0.80 -9.60 22.00
N ARG A 291 -1.07 -9.61 20.69
CA ARG A 291 -2.09 -10.41 20.03
C ARG A 291 -3.50 -10.20 20.61
N THR A 292 -3.80 -8.97 21.02
CA THR A 292 -5.12 -8.59 21.57
C THR A 292 -6.12 -8.24 20.47
N LEU A 293 -5.64 -7.94 19.25
CA LEU A 293 -6.43 -7.55 18.09
C LEU A 293 -6.04 -8.38 16.87
N TYR A 294 -7.03 -8.76 16.05
CA TYR A 294 -6.83 -9.53 14.84
C TYR A 294 -7.53 -8.89 13.63
N ASN A 295 -6.79 -8.78 12.53
CA ASN A 295 -7.33 -8.42 11.22
C ASN A 295 -7.87 -9.66 10.51
N ILE A 296 -9.06 -9.55 9.90
CA ILE A 296 -9.63 -10.59 9.06
C ILE A 296 -9.02 -10.47 7.67
N VAL A 297 -8.04 -11.31 7.37
CA VAL A 297 -7.21 -11.20 6.17
C VAL A 297 -8.02 -11.43 4.89
N GLY A 298 -7.97 -10.45 3.97
CA GLY A 298 -8.66 -10.52 2.69
C GLY A 298 -10.16 -10.17 2.74
N PHE A 299 -10.62 -9.57 3.84
CA PHE A 299 -12.00 -9.15 4.05
C PHE A 299 -12.21 -7.64 3.89
N GLN A 300 -11.53 -7.05 2.93
CA GLN A 300 -11.88 -5.70 2.49
C GLN A 300 -13.34 -5.69 2.05
N THR A 301 -14.13 -4.69 2.49
CA THR A 301 -15.58 -4.73 2.27
C THR A 301 -16.22 -3.35 2.27
N ASN A 302 -17.31 -3.22 1.48
CA ASN A 302 -18.23 -2.09 1.50
C ASN A 302 -19.62 -2.49 2.03
N LEU A 303 -19.72 -3.58 2.76
CA LEU A 303 -20.98 -3.94 3.41
C LEU A 303 -21.36 -2.92 4.48
N LYS A 304 -22.67 -2.70 4.68
CA LYS A 304 -23.17 -1.96 5.86
C LYS A 304 -22.66 -2.61 7.15
N TRP A 305 -22.38 -1.85 8.19
CA TRP A 305 -21.83 -2.37 9.45
C TRP A 305 -22.68 -3.49 10.08
N GLY A 306 -24.02 -3.37 10.03
CA GLY A 306 -24.93 -4.43 10.48
C GLY A 306 -24.77 -5.73 9.69
N GLU A 307 -24.58 -5.62 8.37
CA GLU A 307 -24.33 -6.76 7.51
C GLU A 307 -22.96 -7.38 7.74
N GLN A 308 -21.92 -6.57 7.96
CA GLN A 308 -20.60 -7.08 8.34
C GLN A 308 -20.70 -7.93 9.62
N LYS A 309 -21.37 -7.41 10.66
CA LYS A 309 -21.57 -8.16 11.90
C LYS A 309 -22.35 -9.46 11.64
N ARG A 310 -23.46 -9.40 10.91
CA ARG A 310 -24.30 -10.56 10.61
C ARG A 310 -23.57 -11.64 9.82
N VAL A 311 -22.92 -11.24 8.73
CA VAL A 311 -22.28 -12.19 7.80
C VAL A 311 -20.97 -12.71 8.36
N PHE A 312 -20.12 -11.84 8.92
CA PHE A 312 -18.81 -12.30 9.42
C PHE A 312 -18.90 -13.09 10.71
N SER A 313 -19.99 -12.96 11.48
CA SER A 313 -20.28 -13.87 12.60
C SER A 313 -20.66 -15.30 12.15
N MET A 314 -20.85 -15.56 10.86
CA MET A 314 -21.01 -16.92 10.32
C MET A 314 -19.65 -17.64 10.11
N ILE A 315 -18.53 -16.93 10.26
CA ILE A 315 -17.21 -17.51 10.14
C ILE A 315 -16.93 -18.31 11.43
N PRO A 316 -16.56 -19.61 11.32
CA PRO A 316 -16.25 -20.43 12.48
C PRO A 316 -15.21 -19.79 13.40
N GLY A 317 -15.56 -19.62 14.67
CA GLY A 317 -14.75 -18.94 15.67
C GLY A 317 -14.98 -17.44 15.79
N LEU A 318 -15.83 -16.84 14.94
CA LEU A 318 -16.18 -15.41 14.96
C LEU A 318 -17.67 -15.18 15.34
N GLU A 319 -18.38 -16.18 15.82
CA GLU A 319 -19.82 -16.11 16.11
C GLU A 319 -20.18 -15.00 17.11
N HIS A 320 -19.26 -14.69 18.01
CA HIS A 320 -19.41 -13.65 19.05
C HIS A 320 -18.38 -12.53 18.89
N ALA A 321 -17.75 -12.42 17.70
CA ALA A 321 -16.69 -11.46 17.47
C ALA A 321 -17.10 -10.01 17.76
N GLU A 322 -16.27 -9.32 18.52
CA GLU A 322 -16.39 -7.89 18.78
C GLU A 322 -15.51 -7.10 17.81
N PHE A 323 -16.16 -6.30 16.97
CA PHE A 323 -15.49 -5.48 15.96
C PHE A 323 -15.04 -4.16 16.56
N VAL A 324 -13.73 -3.96 16.71
CA VAL A 324 -13.15 -2.67 17.08
C VAL A 324 -13.04 -1.73 15.88
N ARG A 325 -13.04 -2.31 14.68
CA ARG A 325 -13.05 -1.59 13.41
C ARG A 325 -13.85 -2.36 12.38
N TYR A 326 -14.81 -1.69 11.75
CA TYR A 326 -15.51 -2.20 10.58
C TYR A 326 -14.73 -1.87 9.30
N GLY A 327 -14.94 -2.70 8.29
CA GLY A 327 -14.51 -2.40 6.94
C GLY A 327 -15.24 -1.19 6.38
N VAL A 328 -14.55 -0.38 5.60
CA VAL A 328 -15.10 0.78 4.89
C VAL A 328 -14.41 0.90 3.54
N MET A 329 -15.12 1.47 2.57
CA MET A 329 -14.57 1.78 1.26
C MET A 329 -14.21 3.27 1.20
N HIS A 330 -13.07 3.57 0.60
CA HIS A 330 -12.59 4.94 0.37
C HIS A 330 -12.38 5.15 -1.12
N ARG A 331 -12.66 6.37 -1.57
CA ARG A 331 -12.28 6.83 -2.90
C ARG A 331 -10.86 7.33 -2.84
N ASN A 332 -9.98 6.69 -3.60
CA ASN A 332 -8.60 7.10 -3.76
C ASN A 332 -8.45 7.95 -5.02
N THR A 333 -7.67 9.02 -4.92
CA THR A 333 -7.33 9.89 -6.05
C THR A 333 -5.87 9.66 -6.45
N PHE A 334 -5.60 9.59 -7.75
CA PHE A 334 -4.26 9.54 -8.30
C PHE A 334 -4.14 10.38 -9.58
N LEU A 335 -2.93 10.74 -9.95
CA LEU A 335 -2.62 11.51 -11.14
C LEU A 335 -2.56 10.60 -12.38
N ASP A 336 -2.87 11.14 -13.54
CA ASP A 336 -2.53 10.53 -14.83
C ASP A 336 -1.02 10.67 -15.05
N ALA A 337 -0.25 9.85 -14.31
CA ALA A 337 1.19 9.94 -14.25
C ALA A 337 1.87 9.82 -15.63
N PRO A 338 1.45 8.93 -16.55
CA PRO A 338 2.02 8.86 -17.89
C PRO A 338 1.97 10.18 -18.65
N ARG A 339 0.92 10.94 -18.47
CA ARG A 339 0.75 12.24 -19.10
C ARG A 339 1.50 13.35 -18.36
N LEU A 340 1.50 13.32 -17.05
CA LEU A 340 1.91 14.44 -16.20
C LEU A 340 3.36 14.37 -15.71
N LEU A 341 3.85 13.17 -15.36
CA LEU A 341 5.12 13.03 -14.66
C LEU A 341 6.26 12.63 -15.59
N THR A 342 7.46 13.07 -15.22
CA THR A 342 8.73 12.61 -15.81
C THR A 342 9.24 11.37 -15.07
N GLY A 343 10.31 10.75 -15.59
CA GLY A 343 11.06 9.70 -14.88
C GLY A 343 11.73 10.15 -13.58
N GLY A 344 11.73 11.44 -13.27
CA GLY A 344 12.18 12.01 -11.99
C GLY A 344 11.05 12.32 -11.02
N LEU A 345 9.80 11.90 -11.31
CA LEU A 345 8.60 12.15 -10.50
C LEU A 345 8.24 13.64 -10.33
N TYR A 346 8.67 14.51 -11.20
CA TYR A 346 8.22 15.90 -11.25
C TYR A 346 7.32 16.17 -12.44
N LEU A 347 6.46 17.20 -12.34
CA LEU A 347 5.56 17.60 -13.41
C LEU A 347 6.34 18.08 -14.65
N LYS A 348 5.94 17.66 -15.83
CA LYS A 348 6.57 18.06 -17.10
C LYS A 348 6.52 19.57 -17.33
N GLU A 349 5.41 20.21 -16.96
CA GLU A 349 5.20 21.66 -17.14
C GLU A 349 5.61 22.50 -15.93
N HIS A 350 5.77 21.86 -14.73
CA HIS A 350 6.16 22.49 -13.49
C HIS A 350 7.36 21.74 -12.86
N PRO A 351 8.58 21.94 -13.38
CA PRO A 351 9.72 21.10 -13.02
C PRO A 351 10.17 21.17 -11.55
N ASN A 352 9.70 22.15 -10.77
CA ASN A 352 9.95 22.26 -9.34
C ASN A 352 8.92 21.50 -8.50
N VAL A 353 7.82 20.99 -9.09
CA VAL A 353 6.77 20.28 -8.36
C VAL A 353 6.93 18.78 -8.55
N PHE A 354 7.35 18.11 -7.49
CA PHE A 354 7.54 16.66 -7.41
C PHE A 354 6.35 16.00 -6.75
N PHE A 355 6.09 14.73 -7.10
CA PHE A 355 5.06 13.91 -6.49
C PHE A 355 5.61 12.57 -6.03
N ALA A 356 5.12 12.06 -4.88
CA ALA A 356 5.43 10.72 -4.41
C ALA A 356 4.24 10.09 -3.68
N GLY A 357 4.31 8.76 -3.51
CA GLY A 357 3.28 8.00 -2.84
C GLY A 357 2.15 7.60 -3.78
N GLN A 358 1.07 7.14 -3.18
CA GLN A 358 -0.08 6.55 -3.88
C GLN A 358 -0.76 7.53 -4.84
N ILE A 359 -0.65 8.83 -4.60
CA ILE A 359 -1.16 9.87 -5.50
C ILE A 359 -0.54 9.82 -6.91
N THR A 360 0.65 9.23 -7.06
CA THR A 360 1.29 9.07 -8.37
C THR A 360 0.83 7.83 -9.13
N GLY A 361 0.06 6.94 -8.52
CA GLY A 361 -0.30 5.63 -9.05
C GLY A 361 0.58 4.48 -8.59
N PHE A 362 1.52 4.71 -7.65
CA PHE A 362 2.15 3.62 -6.91
C PHE A 362 1.15 2.99 -5.96
N GLU A 363 0.92 1.66 -6.05
CA GLU A 363 -0.03 0.96 -5.21
C GLU A 363 0.65 0.06 -4.19
N GLY A 364 0.49 0.42 -2.90
CA GLY A 364 1.04 -0.30 -1.76
C GLY A 364 1.94 0.55 -0.87
N TYR A 365 2.12 0.10 0.38
CA TYR A 365 2.86 0.86 1.40
C TYR A 365 4.34 1.01 1.08
N MET A 366 5.00 -0.11 0.72
CA MET A 366 6.44 -0.06 0.40
C MET A 366 6.70 0.59 -0.95
N GLU A 367 5.78 0.43 -1.88
CA GLU A 367 5.80 1.12 -3.17
C GLU A 367 5.72 2.64 -2.96
N SER A 368 4.83 3.10 -2.08
CA SER A 368 4.72 4.52 -1.70
C SER A 368 6.00 5.03 -1.04
N ALA A 369 6.56 4.30 -0.06
CA ALA A 369 7.81 4.68 0.59
C ALA A 369 8.99 4.72 -0.41
N ALA A 370 9.10 3.71 -1.29
CA ALA A 370 10.11 3.67 -2.35
C ALA A 370 10.02 4.87 -3.29
N SER A 371 8.81 5.27 -3.66
CA SER A 371 8.61 6.47 -4.48
C SER A 371 9.08 7.75 -3.77
N GLY A 372 8.93 7.82 -2.44
CA GLY A 372 9.48 8.90 -1.61
C GLY A 372 11.00 8.99 -1.72
N LEU A 373 11.71 7.86 -1.62
CA LEU A 373 13.17 7.81 -1.82
C LEU A 373 13.59 8.22 -3.24
N LEU A 374 12.88 7.73 -4.26
CA LEU A 374 13.17 8.05 -5.65
C LEU A 374 12.95 9.55 -5.95
N ALA A 375 11.83 10.10 -5.46
CA ALA A 375 11.53 11.53 -5.59
C ALA A 375 12.54 12.38 -4.83
N ALA A 376 12.95 11.98 -3.61
CA ALA A 376 13.94 12.68 -2.82
C ALA A 376 15.32 12.76 -3.53
N ARG A 377 15.76 11.64 -4.14
CA ARG A 377 17.00 11.62 -4.91
C ARG A 377 16.94 12.51 -6.15
N SER A 378 15.82 12.49 -6.87
CA SER A 378 15.60 13.36 -8.03
C SER A 378 15.54 14.84 -7.62
N LEU A 379 14.85 15.16 -6.53
CA LEU A 379 14.77 16.50 -5.98
C LEU A 379 16.13 16.99 -5.48
N TYR A 380 16.91 16.16 -4.81
CA TYR A 380 18.27 16.49 -4.39
C TYR A 380 19.19 16.80 -5.56
N ALA A 381 19.12 15.99 -6.62
CA ALA A 381 19.86 16.26 -7.85
C ALA A 381 19.50 17.63 -8.43
N ARG A 382 18.22 18.00 -8.40
CA ARG A 382 17.77 19.32 -8.84
C ARG A 382 18.28 20.46 -7.95
N LEU A 383 18.22 20.31 -6.62
CA LEU A 383 18.75 21.30 -5.68
C LEU A 383 20.26 21.53 -5.84
N THR A 384 20.99 20.49 -6.20
CA THR A 384 22.44 20.53 -6.35
C THR A 384 22.91 20.80 -7.78
N GLY A 385 21.99 20.93 -8.74
CA GLY A 385 22.31 21.11 -10.16
C GLY A 385 22.94 19.87 -10.82
N ARG A 386 22.74 18.69 -10.25
CA ARG A 386 23.28 17.41 -10.74
C ARG A 386 22.33 16.70 -11.69
N PRO A 387 22.84 15.87 -12.60
CA PRO A 387 21.99 15.02 -13.43
C PRO A 387 21.33 13.93 -12.58
N TYR A 388 20.06 13.63 -12.85
CA TYR A 388 19.35 12.48 -12.31
C TYR A 388 18.96 11.53 -13.44
N THR A 389 19.23 10.25 -13.23
CA THR A 389 18.77 9.15 -14.09
C THR A 389 17.86 8.23 -13.27
N PRO A 390 16.68 7.87 -13.75
CA PRO A 390 15.82 6.87 -13.08
C PRO A 390 16.55 5.51 -12.94
N PRO A 391 16.15 4.66 -11.98
CA PRO A 391 16.67 3.30 -11.87
C PRO A 391 16.50 2.51 -13.17
N PRO A 392 17.41 1.56 -13.46
CA PRO A 392 17.31 0.72 -14.67
C PRO A 392 16.00 -0.08 -14.72
N PRO A 393 15.40 -0.28 -15.90
CA PRO A 393 14.08 -0.93 -16.05
C PRO A 393 14.06 -2.42 -15.67
N ASP A 394 15.21 -3.05 -15.49
CA ASP A 394 15.35 -4.43 -15.03
C ASP A 394 15.39 -4.55 -13.49
N THR A 395 15.24 -3.44 -12.78
CA THR A 395 15.03 -3.35 -11.32
C THR A 395 13.55 -3.18 -10.99
N MET A 396 13.12 -3.48 -9.76
CA MET A 396 11.72 -3.32 -9.37
C MET A 396 11.30 -1.84 -9.34
N CYS A 397 12.13 -0.98 -8.77
CA CYS A 397 11.92 0.47 -8.79
C CYS A 397 11.88 1.01 -10.21
N GLY A 398 12.82 0.62 -11.06
CA GLY A 398 12.89 1.07 -12.44
C GLY A 398 11.71 0.60 -13.30
N ALA A 399 11.28 -0.66 -13.14
CA ALA A 399 10.11 -1.20 -13.83
C ALA A 399 8.81 -0.49 -13.40
N LEU A 400 8.64 -0.20 -12.12
CA LEU A 400 7.52 0.61 -11.62
C LEU A 400 7.56 2.04 -12.17
N MET A 401 8.73 2.69 -12.18
CA MET A 401 8.92 4.02 -12.77
C MET A 401 8.60 4.04 -14.25
N GLN A 402 9.07 3.04 -14.99
CA GLN A 402 8.77 2.89 -16.42
C GLN A 402 7.26 2.73 -16.66
N TYR A 403 6.58 1.90 -15.85
CA TYR A 403 5.13 1.74 -15.95
C TYR A 403 4.38 3.05 -15.70
N LEU A 404 4.80 3.84 -14.71
CA LEU A 404 4.16 5.11 -14.36
C LEU A 404 4.35 6.20 -15.42
N THR A 405 5.44 6.15 -16.19
CA THR A 405 5.82 7.23 -17.11
C THR A 405 5.68 6.87 -18.58
N ALA A 406 5.46 5.58 -18.89
CA ALA A 406 5.18 5.14 -20.24
C ALA A 406 3.75 5.52 -20.66
N GLU A 407 3.57 5.89 -21.94
CA GLU A 407 2.27 6.20 -22.48
C GLU A 407 1.29 5.02 -22.28
N ASN A 408 0.17 5.29 -21.61
CA ASN A 408 -0.85 4.30 -21.29
C ASN A 408 -2.24 4.95 -21.28
N LYS A 409 -3.08 4.60 -22.25
CA LYS A 409 -4.45 5.13 -22.36
C LYS A 409 -5.40 4.63 -21.28
N HIS A 410 -5.05 3.55 -20.61
CA HIS A 410 -5.84 2.89 -19.56
C HIS A 410 -5.01 2.76 -18.29
N PHE A 411 -4.34 3.86 -17.89
CA PHE A 411 -3.48 3.88 -16.73
C PHE A 411 -4.26 3.52 -15.46
N GLN A 412 -3.73 2.57 -14.71
CA GLN A 412 -4.24 2.12 -13.41
C GLN A 412 -3.10 2.07 -12.40
N PRO A 413 -3.35 2.25 -11.10
CA PRO A 413 -2.32 2.08 -10.09
C PRO A 413 -1.62 0.73 -10.20
N MET A 414 -0.32 0.70 -9.91
CA MET A 414 0.51 -0.49 -10.03
C MET A 414 1.34 -0.73 -8.76
N GLY A 415 1.22 -1.94 -8.21
CA GLY A 415 2.09 -2.45 -7.16
C GLY A 415 3.21 -3.32 -7.71
N ALA A 416 4.24 -3.53 -6.88
CA ALA A 416 5.36 -4.39 -7.23
C ALA A 416 4.90 -5.81 -7.59
N ASN A 417 5.27 -6.26 -8.78
CA ASN A 417 5.03 -7.62 -9.26
C ASN A 417 6.15 -8.08 -10.20
N MET A 418 6.48 -9.38 -10.18
CA MET A 418 7.58 -9.92 -10.98
C MET A 418 7.30 -9.91 -12.49
N GLY A 419 6.03 -9.71 -12.87
CA GLY A 419 5.61 -9.68 -14.27
C GLY A 419 5.99 -8.42 -15.02
N ILE A 420 6.27 -7.31 -14.32
CA ILE A 420 6.71 -6.06 -14.94
C ILE A 420 8.21 -6.02 -15.23
N LEU A 421 8.99 -6.95 -14.65
CA LEU A 421 10.42 -7.04 -14.93
C LEU A 421 10.66 -7.61 -16.33
N PRO A 422 11.63 -7.09 -17.08
CA PRO A 422 12.02 -7.64 -18.37
C PRO A 422 12.42 -9.13 -18.25
N PRO A 423 12.10 -9.96 -19.27
CA PRO A 423 12.45 -11.38 -19.24
C PRO A 423 13.96 -11.60 -19.16
N LEU A 424 14.34 -12.77 -18.68
CA LEU A 424 15.74 -13.25 -18.73
C LEU A 424 16.04 -13.80 -20.12
N ALA A 425 17.28 -13.66 -20.59
CA ALA A 425 17.75 -14.29 -21.81
C ALA A 425 17.63 -15.83 -21.71
N ASP A 426 18.17 -16.39 -20.64
CA ASP A 426 17.97 -17.81 -20.28
C ASP A 426 16.88 -17.90 -19.22
N ARG A 427 15.68 -18.33 -19.62
CA ARG A 427 14.51 -18.37 -18.75
C ARG A 427 14.32 -19.75 -18.09
N PRO A 428 14.60 -19.90 -16.79
CA PRO A 428 14.32 -21.16 -16.08
C PRO A 428 12.83 -21.54 -16.16
N ARG A 429 12.56 -22.85 -16.37
CA ARG A 429 11.17 -23.36 -16.37
C ARG A 429 10.52 -23.28 -14.99
N ASP A 430 11.30 -23.58 -13.96
CA ASP A 430 10.82 -23.45 -12.56
C ASP A 430 10.58 -21.97 -12.23
N LYS A 431 9.39 -21.69 -11.71
CA LYS A 431 8.96 -20.32 -11.39
C LYS A 431 9.82 -19.67 -10.32
N ARG A 432 10.22 -20.45 -9.29
CA ARG A 432 11.00 -19.93 -8.17
C ARG A 432 12.42 -19.59 -8.60
N LEU A 433 13.05 -20.50 -9.35
CA LEU A 433 14.39 -20.25 -9.90
C LEU A 433 14.38 -19.05 -10.86
N ARG A 434 13.36 -18.93 -11.68
CA ARG A 434 13.21 -17.77 -12.57
C ARG A 434 13.09 -16.46 -11.80
N TYR A 435 12.26 -16.41 -10.76
CA TYR A 435 12.07 -15.20 -9.96
C TYR A 435 13.31 -14.84 -9.15
N MET A 436 14.05 -15.83 -8.65
CA MET A 436 15.33 -15.61 -7.99
C MET A 436 16.35 -15.03 -8.96
N ALA A 437 16.51 -15.58 -10.16
CA ALA A 437 17.43 -15.08 -11.15
C ALA A 437 17.08 -13.64 -11.64
N GLN A 438 15.78 -13.33 -11.77
CA GLN A 438 15.33 -11.96 -12.05
C GLN A 438 15.71 -11.01 -10.91
N ALA A 439 15.52 -11.44 -9.66
CA ALA A 439 15.85 -10.63 -8.49
C ALA A 439 17.35 -10.42 -8.33
N GLU A 440 18.17 -11.43 -8.54
CA GLU A 440 19.64 -11.30 -8.51
C GLU A 440 20.14 -10.32 -9.57
N ARG A 441 19.65 -10.39 -10.79
CA ARG A 441 19.93 -9.43 -11.84
C ARG A 441 19.52 -8.01 -11.41
N ALA A 442 18.29 -7.85 -10.92
CA ALA A 442 17.77 -6.56 -10.51
C ALA A 442 18.61 -5.93 -9.38
N VAL A 443 18.99 -6.72 -8.38
CA VAL A 443 19.83 -6.26 -7.27
C VAL A 443 21.20 -5.81 -7.73
N ALA A 444 21.84 -6.54 -8.65
CA ALA A 444 23.15 -6.15 -9.22
C ALA A 444 23.05 -4.85 -10.03
N SER A 445 22.04 -4.75 -10.90
CA SER A 445 21.77 -3.55 -11.70
C SER A 445 21.46 -2.34 -10.82
N PHE A 446 20.66 -2.55 -9.78
CA PHE A 446 20.27 -1.50 -8.83
C PHE A 446 21.46 -0.99 -8.01
N GLN A 447 22.37 -1.88 -7.56
CA GLN A 447 23.56 -1.47 -6.84
C GLN A 447 24.45 -0.59 -7.71
N THR A 448 24.68 -0.97 -8.97
CA THR A 448 25.45 -0.15 -9.93
C THR A 448 24.83 1.24 -10.09
N TRP A 449 23.51 1.32 -10.15
CA TRP A 449 22.79 2.60 -10.24
C TRP A 449 22.97 3.44 -8.96
N VAL A 450 22.85 2.82 -7.77
CA VAL A 450 23.04 3.52 -6.48
C VAL A 450 24.45 4.07 -6.38
N ASP A 451 25.47 3.28 -6.74
CA ASP A 451 26.87 3.69 -6.68
C ASP A 451 27.12 4.88 -7.62
N ALA A 452 26.62 4.81 -8.85
CA ALA A 452 26.74 5.92 -9.81
C ALA A 452 26.03 7.21 -9.34
N GLN A 453 24.90 7.08 -8.63
CA GLN A 453 24.22 8.25 -8.04
C GLN A 453 24.98 8.82 -6.84
N ASN A 454 25.68 8.00 -6.08
CA ASN A 454 26.47 8.44 -4.92
C ASN A 454 27.81 9.03 -5.36
N ASP A 455 28.48 8.49 -6.40
CA ASP A 455 29.72 9.01 -6.95
C ASP A 455 29.54 10.39 -7.63
N ALA A 456 28.30 10.67 -8.06
CA ALA A 456 27.94 12.01 -8.53
C ALA A 456 27.73 13.01 -7.36
N VAL A 457 27.85 12.56 -6.12
CA VAL A 457 27.83 13.37 -4.87
C VAL A 457 29.25 13.83 -4.53
#